data_b8c1db4c780d2e476ecd837d27bde3db
#
_entry.id   b8c1db4c780d2e476ecd837d27bde3db
#
_cell.length_a   1.000
_cell.length_b   1.000
_cell.length_c   1.000
_cell.angle_alpha   90.00
_cell.angle_beta   90.00
_cell.angle_gamma   90.00
#
_symmetry.space_group_name_H-M   'P 1'
#
loop_
_entity.id
_entity.type
_entity.pdbx_description
1 polymer ?
#
loop_
_entity_poly.entity_id
_entity_poly.type
_entity_poly.pdbx_seq_one_letter_code
_entity_poly.pdbx_strand_id
1 'polypeptide(L)'
;MKNKIINTLMLSIMSIIALVSCGNETKRDHLIFYVWGDNSELASYEKIAKDYESETGTKVEVQLATGNYYDNLNISFSSKDQAPDIFFTESGEFLSHLASNKIMNLEPYIESGALDVKTNSNIDGEIELWDVNSAYQYDGENVGNGDYYALIKDWSPDFVMWYNKAHIDEYNLENNLKKGDEGYMEYPSQEVPMTWDEFIDMSYKLRKTNRYGTMLDRVPYKHLMEWIQMTGSSTWIDNKYFNNEDANVYKAFQFFSDLQIGDKASAPLVGPTGVGSGEAFANGNVSFAFFGNWAYSTYGWDNVGFEIGYCPSPVPAHSDGTSLTSADIYAGSCGMISLAVYKDTTLPDEAISFLNYYMTKGNKYMASKGFNIPGNKLIANSEIYKNPENAELAEINQYFLNVANNYTHPIVYNNYIGQDTFESILGKYVSDYLSNPNGTTLQEILDKIASDVRREL
;
A
#
# COMPACT_ATOMS: atom_id res chain seq x y z
N MET A 1 2.50 5.44 73.93
CA MET A 1 3.11 4.19 73.42
C MET A 1 2.23 3.41 72.42
N LYS A 2 0.92 3.48 72.45
CA LYS A 2 0.05 2.76 71.52
C LYS A 2 0.15 3.27 70.03
N ASN A 3 0.35 4.55 69.80
CA ASN A 3 0.40 5.12 68.45
C ASN A 3 1.71 4.85 67.66
N LYS A 4 2.81 4.52 68.35
CA LYS A 4 4.07 4.14 67.63
C LYS A 4 4.08 2.69 67.13
N ILE A 5 3.34 1.81 67.82
CA ILE A 5 3.26 0.40 67.41
C ILE A 5 2.37 0.23 66.14
N ILE A 6 1.30 1.03 66.04
CA ILE A 6 0.38 0.98 64.90
C ILE A 6 1.09 1.50 63.61
N ASN A 7 1.89 2.57 63.72
CA ASN A 7 2.64 3.07 62.55
C ASN A 7 3.77 2.14 62.08
N THR A 8 4.37 1.38 62.98
CA THR A 8 5.41 0.40 62.64
C THR A 8 4.81 -0.84 61.99
N LEU A 9 3.60 -1.25 62.41
CA LEU A 9 2.88 -2.36 61.78
C LEU A 9 2.33 -2.00 60.37
N MET A 10 1.85 -0.75 60.15
CA MET A 10 1.43 -0.29 58.83
C MET A 10 2.60 -0.16 57.84
N LEU A 11 3.79 0.31 58.28
CA LEU A 11 4.96 0.34 57.39
C LEU A 11 5.48 -1.06 57.03
N SER A 12 5.40 -2.03 57.92
CA SER A 12 5.82 -3.41 57.63
C SER A 12 4.83 -4.12 56.72
N ILE A 13 3.54 -3.80 56.73
CA ILE A 13 2.54 -4.35 55.81
C ILE A 13 2.67 -3.71 54.41
N MET A 14 2.97 -2.41 54.32
CA MET A 14 3.26 -1.78 53.01
C MET A 14 4.56 -2.31 52.38
N SER A 15 5.57 -2.67 53.18
CA SER A 15 6.82 -3.24 52.63
C SER A 15 6.69 -4.68 52.14
N ILE A 16 5.71 -5.44 52.71
CA ILE A 16 5.41 -6.81 52.27
C ILE A 16 4.55 -6.82 51.00
N ILE A 17 3.68 -5.83 50.80
CA ILE A 17 2.87 -5.70 49.57
C ILE A 17 3.74 -5.25 48.40
N ALA A 18 4.81 -4.49 48.63
CA ALA A 18 5.78 -4.09 47.57
C ALA A 18 6.72 -5.23 47.13
N LEU A 19 6.84 -6.32 47.87
CA LEU A 19 7.70 -7.47 47.53
C LEU A 19 6.94 -8.66 46.91
N VAL A 20 5.60 -8.59 46.81
CA VAL A 20 4.79 -9.61 46.14
C VAL A 20 4.37 -9.17 44.74
N SER A 21 4.77 -7.96 44.32
CA SER A 21 4.55 -7.45 42.93
C SER A 21 5.71 -7.75 41.96
N CYS A 22 6.62 -8.66 42.28
CA CYS A 22 7.34 -9.41 41.27
C CYS A 22 6.43 -10.56 40.85
N GLY A 23 5.36 -10.22 40.13
CA GLY A 23 4.48 -11.19 39.53
C GLY A 23 5.30 -12.09 38.61
N ASN A 24 5.09 -13.40 38.70
CA ASN A 24 5.36 -14.28 37.59
C ASN A 24 4.68 -13.61 36.38
N GLU A 25 5.44 -13.10 35.42
CA GLU A 25 4.92 -12.84 34.08
C GLU A 25 4.31 -14.16 33.66
N THR A 26 2.97 -14.26 33.66
CA THR A 26 2.29 -15.41 33.13
C THR A 26 2.62 -15.40 31.63
N LYS A 27 3.59 -16.24 31.25
CA LYS A 27 3.94 -16.41 29.84
C LYS A 27 2.65 -16.69 29.09
N ARG A 28 2.31 -15.84 28.13
CA ARG A 28 1.16 -16.03 27.27
C ARG A 28 1.28 -17.39 26.57
N ASP A 29 0.20 -18.13 26.48
CA ASP A 29 0.13 -19.48 25.93
C ASP A 29 -0.39 -19.52 24.49
N HIS A 30 -0.61 -18.31 23.89
CA HIS A 30 -1.12 -18.14 22.53
C HIS A 30 -0.46 -16.94 21.85
N LEU A 31 -0.46 -16.95 20.52
CA LEU A 31 -0.01 -15.84 19.68
C LEU A 31 -1.13 -14.80 19.54
N ILE A 32 -0.75 -13.51 19.46
CA ILE A 32 -1.63 -12.43 19.03
C ILE A 32 -1.24 -12.02 17.60
N PHE A 33 -2.21 -12.11 16.69
CA PHE A 33 -2.11 -11.65 15.32
C PHE A 33 -2.95 -10.39 15.13
N TYR A 34 -2.31 -9.22 15.04
CA TYR A 34 -2.94 -7.91 14.97
C TYR A 34 -3.09 -7.46 13.52
N VAL A 35 -4.33 -7.21 13.10
CA VAL A 35 -4.70 -7.01 11.70
C VAL A 35 -5.62 -5.82 11.51
N TRP A 36 -5.70 -5.31 10.29
CA TRP A 36 -6.85 -4.56 9.79
C TRP A 36 -7.51 -5.32 8.64
N GLY A 37 -8.68 -4.87 8.23
CA GLY A 37 -9.43 -5.44 7.12
C GLY A 37 -10.93 -5.28 7.29
N ASP A 38 -11.67 -5.69 6.27
CA ASP A 38 -13.11 -5.79 6.34
C ASP A 38 -13.57 -7.10 7.03
N ASN A 39 -14.87 -7.30 7.14
CA ASN A 39 -15.44 -8.49 7.79
C ASN A 39 -15.09 -9.79 7.05
N SER A 40 -14.91 -9.76 5.74
CA SER A 40 -14.57 -10.94 4.91
C SER A 40 -13.11 -11.33 5.10
N GLU A 41 -12.23 -10.33 5.15
CA GLU A 41 -10.82 -10.53 5.45
C GLU A 41 -10.63 -11.04 6.87
N LEU A 42 -11.30 -10.43 7.87
CA LEU A 42 -11.26 -10.89 9.25
C LEU A 42 -11.67 -12.36 9.37
N ALA A 43 -12.79 -12.75 8.77
CA ALA A 43 -13.23 -14.14 8.78
C ALA A 43 -12.19 -15.10 8.15
N SER A 44 -11.46 -14.60 7.15
CA SER A 44 -10.38 -15.35 6.49
C SER A 44 -9.16 -15.49 7.41
N TYR A 45 -8.75 -14.43 8.12
CA TYR A 45 -7.66 -14.49 9.09
C TYR A 45 -7.99 -15.42 10.27
N GLU A 46 -9.21 -15.36 10.80
CA GLU A 46 -9.68 -16.26 11.85
C GLU A 46 -9.70 -17.74 11.39
N LYS A 47 -10.10 -17.98 10.13
CA LYS A 47 -10.07 -19.33 9.55
C LYS A 47 -8.65 -19.87 9.44
N ILE A 48 -7.71 -19.07 8.97
CA ILE A 48 -6.28 -19.42 8.86
C ILE A 48 -5.71 -19.73 10.25
N ALA A 49 -6.00 -18.88 11.25
CA ALA A 49 -5.57 -19.07 12.62
C ALA A 49 -6.11 -20.37 13.23
N LYS A 50 -7.38 -20.68 13.00
CA LYS A 50 -8.03 -21.93 13.47
C LYS A 50 -7.46 -23.18 12.79
N ASP A 51 -7.17 -23.10 11.49
CA ASP A 51 -6.57 -24.23 10.77
C ASP A 51 -5.15 -24.51 11.29
N TYR A 52 -4.37 -23.43 11.52
CA TYR A 52 -3.05 -23.53 12.13
C TYR A 52 -3.10 -24.18 13.53
N GLU A 53 -4.01 -23.71 14.39
CA GLU A 53 -4.22 -24.31 15.73
C GLU A 53 -4.57 -25.79 15.64
N SER A 54 -5.42 -26.18 14.69
CA SER A 54 -5.81 -27.57 14.49
C SER A 54 -4.66 -28.46 14.06
N GLU A 55 -3.68 -27.92 13.32
CA GLU A 55 -2.53 -28.67 12.82
C GLU A 55 -1.36 -28.71 13.83
N THR A 56 -1.15 -27.63 14.59
CA THR A 56 0.05 -27.47 15.42
C THR A 56 -0.22 -27.53 16.92
N GLY A 57 -1.48 -27.31 17.32
CA GLY A 57 -1.87 -27.14 18.73
C GLY A 57 -1.58 -25.74 19.29
N THR A 58 -0.97 -24.84 18.53
CA THR A 58 -0.69 -23.47 18.96
C THR A 58 -1.86 -22.56 18.61
N LYS A 59 -2.49 -21.99 19.63
CA LYS A 59 -3.60 -21.04 19.46
C LYS A 59 -3.08 -19.70 18.91
N VAL A 60 -3.83 -19.10 17.99
CA VAL A 60 -3.62 -17.73 17.48
C VAL A 60 -4.89 -16.93 17.69
N GLU A 61 -4.80 -15.85 18.45
CA GLU A 61 -5.86 -14.87 18.63
C GLU A 61 -5.72 -13.77 17.57
N VAL A 62 -6.74 -13.64 16.71
CA VAL A 62 -6.79 -12.56 15.70
C VAL A 62 -7.44 -11.34 16.35
N GLN A 63 -6.73 -10.22 16.37
CA GLN A 63 -7.20 -8.96 16.90
C GLN A 63 -7.36 -7.93 15.79
N LEU A 64 -8.61 -7.53 15.50
CA LEU A 64 -8.91 -6.48 14.54
C LEU A 64 -8.70 -5.10 15.15
N ALA A 65 -7.94 -4.25 14.48
CA ALA A 65 -7.77 -2.87 14.89
C ALA A 65 -9.07 -2.07 14.84
N THR A 66 -9.28 -1.24 15.85
CA THR A 66 -10.38 -0.27 15.90
C THR A 66 -9.81 1.14 15.89
N GLY A 67 -10.20 1.97 14.90
CA GLY A 67 -9.64 3.32 14.73
C GLY A 67 -8.30 3.32 13.98
N ASN A 68 -7.37 4.20 14.36
CA ASN A 68 -6.05 4.26 13.73
C ASN A 68 -5.21 3.04 14.11
N TYR A 69 -4.83 2.26 13.12
CA TYR A 69 -4.08 1.02 13.30
C TYR A 69 -2.71 1.24 13.93
N TYR A 70 -1.91 2.14 13.36
CA TYR A 70 -0.53 2.38 13.80
C TYR A 70 -0.44 3.07 15.16
N ASP A 71 -1.37 3.99 15.47
CA ASP A 71 -1.44 4.59 16.81
C ASP A 71 -1.69 3.52 17.88
N ASN A 72 -2.65 2.63 17.65
CA ASN A 72 -2.97 1.55 18.57
C ASN A 72 -1.86 0.50 18.65
N LEU A 73 -1.23 0.16 17.54
CA LEU A 73 -0.08 -0.74 17.49
C LEU A 73 1.10 -0.17 18.32
N ASN A 74 1.43 1.11 18.14
CA ASN A 74 2.50 1.77 18.88
C ASN A 74 2.22 1.83 20.38
N ILE A 75 0.96 2.03 20.78
CA ILE A 75 0.54 1.97 22.19
C ILE A 75 0.72 0.55 22.73
N SER A 76 0.34 -0.48 21.98
CA SER A 76 0.44 -1.88 22.40
C SER A 76 1.88 -2.31 22.70
N PHE A 77 2.87 -1.77 21.98
CA PHE A 77 4.30 -2.03 22.22
C PHE A 77 4.81 -1.47 23.57
N SER A 78 4.01 -0.67 24.27
CA SER A 78 4.36 -0.17 25.62
C SER A 78 4.24 -1.25 26.69
N SER A 79 3.48 -2.33 26.44
CA SER A 79 3.25 -3.45 27.35
C SER A 79 3.51 -4.77 26.64
N LYS A 80 4.48 -5.53 27.13
CA LYS A 80 4.82 -6.85 26.55
C LYS A 80 3.63 -7.81 26.51
N ASP A 81 2.72 -7.72 27.48
CA ASP A 81 1.55 -8.58 27.55
C ASP A 81 0.47 -8.23 26.52
N GLN A 82 0.48 -7.00 26.01
CA GLN A 82 -0.47 -6.48 25.02
C GLN A 82 0.12 -6.37 23.61
N ALA A 83 1.44 -6.38 23.50
CA ALA A 83 2.12 -6.34 22.22
C ALA A 83 1.72 -7.56 21.37
N PRO A 84 1.35 -7.37 20.09
CA PRO A 84 1.12 -8.49 19.19
C PRO A 84 2.43 -9.24 18.91
N ASP A 85 2.33 -10.52 18.59
CA ASP A 85 3.48 -11.32 18.16
C ASP A 85 3.72 -11.13 16.67
N ILE A 86 2.61 -11.04 15.89
CA ILE A 86 2.64 -10.82 14.45
C ILE A 86 1.67 -9.69 14.13
N PHE A 87 2.08 -8.78 13.27
CA PHE A 87 1.29 -7.61 12.91
C PHE A 87 1.54 -7.17 11.47
N PHE A 88 0.59 -6.40 10.93
CA PHE A 88 0.75 -5.82 9.60
C PHE A 88 1.63 -4.57 9.63
N THR A 89 2.46 -4.42 8.60
CA THR A 89 3.21 -3.19 8.35
C THR A 89 3.21 -2.87 6.86
N GLU A 90 3.11 -1.58 6.56
CA GLU A 90 3.32 -1.06 5.20
C GLU A 90 4.73 -0.55 5.05
N SER A 91 5.18 -0.42 3.80
CA SER A 91 6.54 0.04 3.51
C SER A 91 6.83 1.45 4.05
N GLY A 92 5.83 2.32 4.13
CA GLY A 92 5.96 3.66 4.71
C GLY A 92 6.24 3.67 6.22
N GLU A 93 5.74 2.66 6.95
CA GLU A 93 5.92 2.53 8.40
C GLU A 93 7.13 1.68 8.78
N PHE A 94 7.70 0.97 7.82
CA PHE A 94 8.80 0.03 8.06
C PHE A 94 10.00 0.67 8.75
N LEU A 95 10.44 1.85 8.27
CA LEU A 95 11.56 2.59 8.89
C LEU A 95 11.27 3.01 10.32
N SER A 96 10.04 3.40 10.63
CA SER A 96 9.62 3.75 11.98
C SER A 96 9.74 2.56 12.94
N HIS A 97 9.30 1.39 12.48
CA HIS A 97 9.42 0.14 13.24
C HIS A 97 10.86 -0.32 13.42
N LEU A 98 11.71 -0.18 12.39
CA LEU A 98 13.16 -0.44 12.49
C LEU A 98 13.82 0.49 13.49
N ALA A 99 13.61 1.80 13.36
CA ALA A 99 14.22 2.83 14.23
C ALA A 99 13.80 2.65 15.70
N SER A 100 12.54 2.26 15.94
CA SER A 100 12.03 1.96 17.28
C SER A 100 12.40 0.57 17.78
N ASN A 101 13.12 -0.23 16.96
CA ASN A 101 13.58 -1.58 17.29
C ASN A 101 12.43 -2.52 17.70
N LYS A 102 11.33 -2.49 16.93
CA LYS A 102 10.10 -3.25 17.21
C LYS A 102 9.96 -4.52 16.37
N ILE A 103 10.64 -4.60 15.24
CA ILE A 103 10.54 -5.75 14.33
C ILE A 103 11.75 -6.67 14.43
N MET A 104 11.49 -7.95 14.24
CA MET A 104 12.47 -9.03 14.31
C MET A 104 13.21 -9.16 12.97
N ASN A 105 14.52 -9.38 13.04
CA ASN A 105 15.29 -9.83 11.87
C ASN A 105 14.90 -11.27 11.54
N LEU A 106 14.43 -11.51 10.31
CA LEU A 106 13.95 -12.82 9.86
C LEU A 106 15.06 -13.67 9.21
N GLU A 107 16.20 -13.08 8.85
CA GLU A 107 17.27 -13.77 8.13
C GLU A 107 17.76 -15.05 8.84
N PRO A 108 18.00 -15.06 10.17
CA PRO A 108 18.41 -16.28 10.86
C PRO A 108 17.42 -17.45 10.73
N TYR A 109 16.12 -17.13 10.59
CA TYR A 109 15.07 -18.14 10.41
C TYR A 109 14.94 -18.61 8.96
N ILE A 110 15.29 -17.74 8.00
CA ILE A 110 15.42 -18.11 6.59
C ILE A 110 16.64 -19.02 6.40
N GLU A 111 17.79 -18.65 6.95
CA GLU A 111 19.02 -19.44 6.87
C GLU A 111 18.89 -20.83 7.53
N SER A 112 18.16 -20.91 8.64
CA SER A 112 17.90 -22.20 9.32
C SER A 112 16.85 -23.07 8.62
N GLY A 113 16.06 -22.48 7.69
CA GLY A 113 14.93 -23.13 7.03
C GLY A 113 13.65 -23.19 7.88
N ALA A 114 13.58 -22.46 8.99
CA ALA A 114 12.34 -22.30 9.76
C ALA A 114 11.31 -21.43 9.00
N LEU A 115 11.79 -20.46 8.21
CA LEU A 115 11.04 -19.82 7.14
C LEU A 115 11.54 -20.38 5.81
N ASP A 116 10.67 -21.05 5.09
CA ASP A 116 11.05 -21.82 3.89
C ASP A 116 11.07 -20.94 2.62
N VAL A 117 11.79 -19.83 2.72
CA VAL A 117 11.99 -18.86 1.63
C VAL A 117 13.07 -19.39 0.68
N LYS A 118 12.73 -19.48 -0.60
CA LYS A 118 13.60 -19.96 -1.67
C LYS A 118 13.63 -18.97 -2.83
N THR A 119 14.73 -18.98 -3.56
CA THR A 119 14.86 -18.23 -4.82
C THR A 119 14.55 -19.16 -5.99
N ASN A 120 13.68 -18.72 -6.89
CA ASN A 120 13.26 -19.48 -8.09
C ASN A 120 12.73 -20.90 -7.74
N SER A 121 11.93 -20.98 -6.68
CA SER A 121 11.28 -22.23 -6.30
C SER A 121 10.14 -22.59 -7.26
N ASN A 122 9.86 -23.87 -7.38
CA ASN A 122 8.67 -24.42 -8.00
C ASN A 122 8.06 -25.56 -7.18
N ILE A 123 8.44 -25.64 -5.90
CA ILE A 123 8.02 -26.70 -4.97
C ILE A 123 6.86 -26.18 -4.13
N ASP A 124 5.77 -26.93 -4.12
CA ASP A 124 4.61 -26.60 -3.30
C ASP A 124 4.97 -26.67 -1.80
N GLY A 125 4.61 -25.63 -1.07
CA GLY A 125 4.92 -25.47 0.35
C GLY A 125 6.13 -24.60 0.65
N GLU A 126 6.93 -24.23 -0.36
CA GLU A 126 7.99 -23.21 -0.24
C GLU A 126 7.45 -21.80 -0.47
N ILE A 127 8.22 -20.81 -0.08
CA ILE A 127 7.90 -19.38 -0.26
C ILE A 127 8.87 -18.82 -1.29
N GLU A 128 8.34 -18.33 -2.42
CA GLU A 128 9.09 -17.48 -3.35
C GLU A 128 8.62 -16.04 -3.19
N LEU A 129 9.54 -15.13 -2.88
CA LEU A 129 9.23 -13.73 -2.69
C LEU A 129 9.26 -12.98 -4.03
N TRP A 130 8.44 -11.94 -4.12
CA TRP A 130 8.50 -10.95 -5.19
C TRP A 130 9.71 -10.03 -4.99
N ASP A 131 10.26 -9.49 -6.08
CA ASP A 131 11.35 -8.51 -6.02
C ASP A 131 10.98 -7.27 -5.19
N VAL A 132 9.70 -6.87 -5.23
CA VAL A 132 9.16 -5.78 -4.42
C VAL A 132 9.24 -6.04 -2.91
N ASN A 133 9.47 -7.27 -2.45
CA ASN A 133 9.72 -7.56 -1.03
C ASN A 133 11.03 -6.95 -0.52
N SER A 134 11.91 -6.49 -1.42
CA SER A 134 13.10 -5.72 -1.05
C SER A 134 12.78 -4.46 -0.24
N ALA A 135 11.58 -3.88 -0.38
CA ALA A 135 11.11 -2.78 0.46
C ALA A 135 11.14 -3.07 1.98
N TYR A 136 11.27 -4.34 2.37
CA TYR A 136 11.36 -4.81 3.76
C TYR A 136 12.70 -5.45 4.10
N GLN A 137 13.73 -5.16 3.28
CA GLN A 137 15.13 -5.48 3.58
C GLN A 137 15.85 -4.28 4.18
N TYR A 138 16.84 -4.56 5.03
CA TYR A 138 17.69 -3.54 5.64
C TYR A 138 19.08 -4.09 5.93
N ASP A 139 20.12 -3.39 5.50
CA ASP A 139 21.52 -3.78 5.68
C ASP A 139 22.21 -3.11 6.90
N GLY A 140 21.47 -2.36 7.70
CA GLY A 140 21.95 -1.54 8.80
C GLY A 140 22.10 -0.06 8.45
N GLU A 141 21.99 0.31 7.17
CA GLU A 141 22.09 1.68 6.67
C GLU A 141 20.99 2.00 5.64
N ASN A 142 20.71 1.09 4.73
CA ASN A 142 19.80 1.31 3.60
C ASN A 142 18.65 0.30 3.58
N VAL A 143 17.45 0.78 3.27
CA VAL A 143 16.32 -0.06 2.89
C VAL A 143 16.52 -0.54 1.44
N GLY A 144 16.06 -1.74 1.14
CA GLY A 144 16.15 -2.35 -0.18
C GLY A 144 17.29 -3.37 -0.32
N ASN A 145 18.11 -3.53 0.70
CA ASN A 145 19.24 -4.46 0.71
C ASN A 145 19.37 -5.14 2.07
N GLY A 146 20.11 -6.24 2.13
CA GLY A 146 20.45 -6.93 3.38
C GLY A 146 19.36 -7.88 3.85
N ASP A 147 19.19 -7.96 5.17
CA ASP A 147 18.33 -8.93 5.83
C ASP A 147 16.85 -8.59 5.70
N TYR A 148 16.00 -9.60 5.66
CA TYR A 148 14.55 -9.43 5.69
C TYR A 148 14.03 -9.20 7.11
N TYR A 149 13.10 -8.24 7.25
CA TYR A 149 12.42 -7.93 8.52
C TYR A 149 10.90 -8.11 8.45
N ALA A 150 10.33 -8.17 7.24
CA ALA A 150 8.94 -8.50 7.04
C ALA A 150 8.75 -9.21 5.69
N LEU A 151 7.68 -9.99 5.58
CA LEU A 151 7.30 -10.67 4.35
C LEU A 151 5.96 -10.13 3.86
N ILE A 152 5.88 -9.75 2.60
CA ILE A 152 4.63 -9.30 1.99
C ILE A 152 3.60 -10.44 2.08
N LYS A 153 2.46 -10.19 2.74
CA LYS A 153 1.36 -11.15 2.78
C LYS A 153 0.56 -11.14 1.49
N ASP A 154 0.32 -9.94 0.98
CA ASP A 154 -0.30 -9.65 -0.31
C ASP A 154 0.06 -8.22 -0.76
N TRP A 155 -0.16 -7.95 -2.04
CA TRP A 155 0.12 -6.66 -2.64
C TRP A 155 -0.67 -6.45 -3.93
N SER A 156 -0.62 -5.25 -4.45
CA SER A 156 -1.19 -4.91 -5.74
C SER A 156 -0.31 -3.88 -6.44
N PRO A 157 -0.13 -3.93 -7.75
CA PRO A 157 0.29 -2.77 -8.53
C PRO A 157 -0.84 -1.74 -8.43
N ASP A 158 -0.64 -0.73 -7.59
CA ASP A 158 -1.72 0.21 -7.24
C ASP A 158 -1.84 1.19 -8.41
N PHE A 159 -1.70 1.79 -9.08
CA PHE A 159 -1.87 2.74 -10.18
C PHE A 159 -2.29 2.12 -11.52
N VAL A 160 -2.98 0.98 -11.50
CA VAL A 160 -3.79 0.58 -12.64
C VAL A 160 -4.97 1.56 -12.76
N MET A 161 -5.22 2.04 -13.95
CA MET A 161 -6.31 2.97 -14.22
C MET A 161 -7.60 2.21 -14.49
N TRP A 162 -8.63 2.48 -13.68
CA TRP A 162 -10.00 2.00 -13.86
C TRP A 162 -10.84 3.07 -14.52
N TYR A 163 -11.78 2.68 -15.38
CA TYR A 163 -12.63 3.63 -16.08
C TYR A 163 -14.08 3.15 -16.24
N ASN A 164 -15.00 4.12 -16.25
CA ASN A 164 -16.41 3.92 -16.46
C ASN A 164 -16.69 3.95 -17.98
N LYS A 165 -17.01 2.77 -18.56
CA LYS A 165 -17.31 2.63 -19.99
C LYS A 165 -18.51 3.47 -20.42
N ALA A 166 -19.56 3.55 -19.58
CA ALA A 166 -20.76 4.30 -19.88
C ALA A 166 -20.50 5.80 -20.11
N HIS A 167 -19.48 6.39 -19.46
CA HIS A 167 -19.13 7.79 -19.68
C HIS A 167 -18.51 8.03 -21.06
N ILE A 168 -17.75 7.07 -21.57
CA ILE A 168 -17.15 7.10 -22.90
C ILE A 168 -18.26 6.95 -23.96
N ASP A 169 -19.16 5.99 -23.74
CA ASP A 169 -20.31 5.75 -24.63
C ASP A 169 -21.24 6.97 -24.68
N GLU A 170 -21.51 7.59 -23.52
CA GLU A 170 -22.29 8.83 -23.42
C GLU A 170 -21.65 9.97 -24.23
N TYR A 171 -20.32 10.16 -24.11
CA TYR A 171 -19.60 11.17 -24.88
C TYR A 171 -19.74 10.94 -26.38
N ASN A 172 -19.55 9.72 -26.85
CA ASN A 172 -19.70 9.38 -28.27
C ASN A 172 -21.12 9.60 -28.76
N LEU A 173 -22.12 9.20 -27.98
CA LEU A 173 -23.53 9.38 -28.30
C LEU A 173 -23.93 10.87 -28.37
N GLU A 174 -23.55 11.67 -27.39
CA GLU A 174 -23.88 13.12 -27.34
C GLU A 174 -23.25 13.89 -28.51
N ASN A 175 -22.07 13.46 -28.97
CA ASN A 175 -21.40 14.07 -30.11
C ASN A 175 -21.75 13.42 -31.46
N ASN A 176 -22.69 12.45 -31.46
CA ASN A 176 -23.12 11.68 -32.63
C ASN A 176 -21.96 10.99 -33.38
N LEU A 177 -20.94 10.53 -32.61
CA LEU A 177 -19.74 9.88 -33.13
C LEU A 177 -19.97 8.36 -33.24
N LYS A 178 -19.45 7.77 -34.31
CA LYS A 178 -19.39 6.33 -34.53
C LYS A 178 -17.95 5.90 -34.65
N LYS A 179 -17.69 4.65 -34.36
CA LYS A 179 -16.36 4.07 -34.51
C LYS A 179 -15.78 4.33 -35.90
N GLY A 180 -14.62 4.98 -35.94
CA GLY A 180 -13.93 5.43 -37.16
C GLY A 180 -14.15 6.89 -37.51
N ASP A 181 -15.07 7.61 -36.86
CA ASP A 181 -15.22 9.05 -37.03
C ASP A 181 -14.08 9.80 -36.36
N GLU A 182 -13.70 10.96 -36.90
CA GLU A 182 -12.78 11.85 -36.23
C GLU A 182 -13.37 12.33 -34.90
N GLY A 183 -12.59 12.19 -33.82
CA GLY A 183 -13.02 12.54 -32.47
C GLY A 183 -13.79 11.44 -31.75
N TYR A 184 -14.04 10.27 -32.36
CA TYR A 184 -14.58 9.12 -31.63
C TYR A 184 -13.63 8.71 -30.52
N MET A 185 -14.17 8.53 -29.32
CA MET A 185 -13.40 8.13 -28.14
C MET A 185 -13.42 6.61 -28.00
N GLU A 186 -12.29 5.98 -28.27
CA GLU A 186 -12.11 4.55 -28.01
C GLU A 186 -11.94 4.27 -26.51
N TYR A 187 -12.22 3.05 -26.09
CA TYR A 187 -11.83 2.61 -24.75
C TYR A 187 -10.30 2.55 -24.63
N PRO A 188 -9.75 2.92 -23.46
CA PRO A 188 -8.33 2.77 -23.18
C PRO A 188 -7.83 1.34 -23.44
N SER A 189 -6.66 1.21 -24.04
CA SER A 189 -6.03 -0.08 -24.35
C SER A 189 -5.50 -0.75 -23.09
N GLN A 190 -5.71 -2.06 -22.98
CA GLN A 190 -5.08 -2.87 -21.91
C GLN A 190 -3.62 -3.23 -22.21
N GLU A 191 -3.17 -3.03 -23.44
CA GLU A 191 -1.86 -3.49 -23.93
C GLU A 191 -0.84 -2.34 -24.09
N VAL A 192 -1.33 -1.11 -24.31
CA VAL A 192 -0.49 0.07 -24.54
C VAL A 192 -1.01 1.21 -23.67
N PRO A 193 -0.17 1.84 -22.85
CA PRO A 193 -0.58 2.99 -22.04
C PRO A 193 -0.86 4.20 -22.92
N MET A 194 -1.73 5.09 -22.46
CA MET A 194 -1.87 6.42 -23.07
C MET A 194 -0.82 7.38 -22.52
N THR A 195 -0.54 8.44 -23.24
CA THR A 195 0.28 9.54 -22.75
C THR A 195 -0.46 10.38 -21.69
N TRP A 196 0.27 11.12 -20.86
CA TRP A 196 -0.30 12.09 -19.92
C TRP A 196 -1.18 13.13 -20.62
N ASP A 197 -0.77 13.60 -21.80
CA ASP A 197 -1.53 14.60 -22.57
C ASP A 197 -2.85 14.02 -23.10
N GLU A 198 -2.84 12.77 -23.58
CA GLU A 198 -4.05 12.05 -24.01
C GLU A 198 -4.99 11.83 -22.83
N PHE A 199 -4.46 11.47 -21.65
CA PHE A 199 -5.26 11.31 -20.44
C PHE A 199 -5.89 12.63 -19.97
N ILE A 200 -5.14 13.74 -19.97
CA ILE A 200 -5.68 15.07 -19.66
C ILE A 200 -6.82 15.40 -20.63
N ASP A 201 -6.62 15.22 -21.93
CA ASP A 201 -7.63 15.53 -22.93
C ASP A 201 -8.89 14.67 -22.78
N MET A 202 -8.72 13.37 -22.63
CA MET A 202 -9.83 12.41 -22.45
C MET A 202 -10.60 12.69 -21.16
N SER A 203 -9.88 12.88 -20.07
CA SER A 203 -10.41 13.19 -18.73
C SER A 203 -11.22 14.51 -18.75
N TYR A 204 -10.70 15.54 -19.40
CA TYR A 204 -11.39 16.83 -19.58
C TYR A 204 -12.67 16.70 -20.39
N LYS A 205 -12.65 15.97 -21.51
CA LYS A 205 -13.82 15.74 -22.38
C LYS A 205 -14.96 14.99 -21.67
N LEU A 206 -14.64 14.11 -20.73
CA LEU A 206 -15.63 13.34 -19.97
C LEU A 206 -16.20 14.10 -18.77
N ARG A 207 -15.63 15.27 -18.42
CA ARG A 207 -16.10 16.10 -17.31
C ARG A 207 -17.48 16.70 -17.60
N LYS A 208 -18.35 16.72 -16.58
CA LYS A 208 -19.64 17.43 -16.58
C LYS A 208 -19.79 18.26 -15.31
N THR A 209 -20.86 18.99 -15.18
CA THR A 209 -21.14 19.89 -14.01
C THR A 209 -21.10 19.12 -12.68
N ASN A 210 -21.54 17.87 -12.66
CA ASN A 210 -21.63 17.00 -11.48
C ASN A 210 -20.70 15.78 -11.54
N ARG A 211 -19.76 15.76 -12.49
CA ARG A 211 -18.86 14.66 -12.73
C ARG A 211 -17.46 15.16 -13.09
N TYR A 212 -16.47 14.71 -12.40
CA TYR A 212 -15.08 14.97 -12.72
C TYR A 212 -14.56 13.92 -13.72
N GLY A 213 -13.50 14.25 -14.44
CA GLY A 213 -12.78 13.30 -15.27
C GLY A 213 -12.06 12.28 -14.39
N THR A 214 -11.35 12.75 -13.37
CA THR A 214 -10.69 11.90 -12.36
C THR A 214 -10.76 12.55 -10.98
N MET A 215 -10.39 11.80 -9.96
CA MET A 215 -10.18 12.30 -8.60
C MET A 215 -8.90 11.69 -8.06
N LEU A 216 -8.03 12.53 -7.55
CA LEU A 216 -6.77 12.13 -6.94
C LEU A 216 -6.93 12.00 -5.43
N ASP A 217 -6.13 11.16 -4.81
CA ASP A 217 -6.15 11.02 -3.36
C ASP A 217 -5.77 12.32 -2.65
N ARG A 218 -6.24 12.49 -1.41
CA ARG A 218 -6.01 13.70 -0.59
C ARG A 218 -4.52 13.97 -0.36
N VAL A 219 -3.73 12.91 -0.27
CA VAL A 219 -2.29 12.99 -0.13
C VAL A 219 -1.65 12.62 -1.46
N PRO A 220 -1.02 13.58 -2.13
CA PRO A 220 -0.47 13.37 -3.47
C PRO A 220 0.79 12.48 -3.49
N TYR A 221 1.26 12.04 -2.32
CA TYR A 221 2.51 11.32 -2.15
C TYR A 221 2.62 10.11 -3.09
N LYS A 222 1.69 9.17 -3.01
CA LYS A 222 1.74 7.94 -3.82
C LYS A 222 1.73 8.27 -5.32
N HIS A 223 0.80 9.11 -5.76
CA HIS A 223 0.70 9.52 -7.16
C HIS A 223 1.98 10.19 -7.66
N LEU A 224 2.52 11.15 -6.90
CA LEU A 224 3.72 11.87 -7.29
C LEU A 224 4.95 10.96 -7.34
N MET A 225 5.12 10.06 -6.37
CA MET A 225 6.22 9.09 -6.37
C MET A 225 6.19 8.21 -7.62
N GLU A 226 5.04 7.65 -7.95
CA GLU A 226 4.84 6.82 -9.14
C GLU A 226 5.09 7.60 -10.43
N TRP A 227 4.48 8.78 -10.56
CA TRP A 227 4.64 9.57 -11.78
C TRP A 227 6.05 10.10 -11.98
N ILE A 228 6.78 10.39 -10.90
CA ILE A 228 8.21 10.71 -11.01
C ILE A 228 8.98 9.50 -11.55
N GLN A 229 8.76 8.31 -10.97
CA GLN A 229 9.46 7.10 -11.41
C GLN A 229 9.11 6.70 -12.86
N MET A 230 7.86 6.91 -13.31
CA MET A 230 7.46 6.70 -14.70
C MET A 230 8.26 7.54 -15.70
N THR A 231 8.84 8.66 -15.28
CA THR A 231 9.75 9.46 -16.13
C THR A 231 11.16 8.90 -16.22
N GLY A 232 11.47 7.83 -15.51
CA GLY A 232 12.82 7.29 -15.35
C GLY A 232 13.67 8.03 -14.31
N SER A 233 13.09 9.00 -13.58
CA SER A 233 13.76 9.73 -12.50
C SER A 233 13.45 9.16 -11.12
N SER A 234 14.20 9.59 -10.12
CA SER A 234 13.95 9.28 -8.71
C SER A 234 13.50 10.53 -7.97
N THR A 235 12.58 10.35 -7.03
CA THR A 235 12.20 11.40 -6.07
C THR A 235 13.39 11.80 -5.18
N TRP A 236 14.34 10.89 -4.98
CA TRP A 236 15.42 11.04 -4.05
C TRP A 236 16.79 11.00 -4.71
N ILE A 237 17.68 11.90 -4.29
CA ILE A 237 19.12 11.82 -4.51
C ILE A 237 19.72 11.06 -3.34
N ASP A 238 20.46 9.99 -3.62
CA ASP A 238 21.10 9.11 -2.62
C ASP A 238 20.12 8.59 -1.55
N ASN A 239 18.85 8.33 -1.94
CA ASN A 239 17.75 7.94 -1.07
C ASN A 239 17.58 8.86 0.17
N LYS A 240 17.94 10.10 0.05
CA LYS A 240 18.02 11.06 1.15
C LYS A 240 17.43 12.43 0.83
N TYR A 241 17.91 13.08 -0.21
CA TYR A 241 17.54 14.46 -0.53
C TYR A 241 16.46 14.51 -1.60
N PHE A 242 15.47 15.37 -1.43
CA PHE A 242 14.45 15.57 -2.47
C PHE A 242 15.07 16.15 -3.74
N ASN A 243 14.76 15.55 -4.88
CA ASN A 243 15.36 15.83 -6.18
C ASN A 243 14.66 17.01 -6.89
N ASN A 244 14.68 18.20 -6.29
CA ASN A 244 13.94 19.40 -6.73
C ASN A 244 14.47 20.04 -8.03
N GLU A 245 15.69 19.71 -8.47
CA GLU A 245 16.32 20.30 -9.67
C GLU A 245 16.09 19.44 -10.93
N ASP A 246 15.55 18.25 -10.79
CA ASP A 246 15.30 17.34 -11.90
C ASP A 246 14.07 17.77 -12.73
N ALA A 247 14.28 18.00 -14.02
CA ALA A 247 13.23 18.39 -14.95
C ALA A 247 12.07 17.37 -15.04
N ASN A 248 12.33 16.09 -14.79
CA ASN A 248 11.31 15.06 -14.80
C ASN A 248 10.49 15.05 -13.50
N VAL A 249 11.10 15.36 -12.36
CA VAL A 249 10.37 15.63 -11.12
C VAL A 249 9.42 16.82 -11.32
N TYR A 250 9.92 17.91 -11.93
CA TYR A 250 9.08 19.05 -12.30
C TYR A 250 7.91 18.64 -13.21
N LYS A 251 8.15 17.83 -14.26
CA LYS A 251 7.09 17.35 -15.17
C LYS A 251 6.00 16.54 -14.44
N ALA A 252 6.35 15.67 -13.51
CA ALA A 252 5.38 14.90 -12.76
C ALA A 252 4.51 15.79 -11.87
N PHE A 253 5.09 16.78 -11.22
CA PHE A 253 4.33 17.77 -10.44
C PHE A 253 3.47 18.67 -11.35
N GLN A 254 3.95 19.01 -12.54
CA GLN A 254 3.17 19.74 -13.53
C GLN A 254 1.96 18.94 -13.98
N PHE A 255 2.13 17.66 -14.35
CA PHE A 255 1.04 16.77 -14.71
C PHE A 255 -0.01 16.65 -13.58
N PHE A 256 0.44 16.46 -12.34
CA PHE A 256 -0.45 16.43 -11.17
C PHE A 256 -1.25 17.73 -11.03
N SER A 257 -0.63 18.88 -11.21
CA SER A 257 -1.31 20.17 -11.09
C SER A 257 -2.21 20.48 -12.27
N ASP A 258 -1.84 20.10 -13.50
CA ASP A 258 -2.63 20.35 -14.70
C ASP A 258 -4.00 19.62 -14.66
N LEU A 259 -4.06 18.46 -14.00
CA LEU A 259 -5.34 17.79 -13.75
C LEU A 259 -6.29 18.59 -12.85
N GLN A 260 -5.78 19.51 -12.03
CA GLN A 260 -6.56 20.22 -11.01
C GLN A 260 -6.75 21.72 -11.32
N ILE A 261 -5.74 22.39 -11.87
CA ILE A 261 -5.72 23.84 -12.09
C ILE A 261 -5.31 24.26 -13.51
N GLY A 262 -4.95 23.32 -14.39
CA GLY A 262 -4.62 23.58 -15.78
C GLY A 262 -5.85 23.98 -16.62
N ASP A 263 -5.63 24.41 -17.84
CA ASP A 263 -6.70 24.82 -18.79
C ASP A 263 -7.71 23.69 -19.05
N LYS A 264 -7.26 22.45 -18.99
CA LYS A 264 -8.08 21.23 -19.09
C LYS A 264 -8.27 20.55 -17.74
N ALA A 265 -8.33 21.28 -16.64
CA ALA A 265 -8.54 20.69 -15.33
C ALA A 265 -9.81 19.82 -15.29
N SER A 266 -9.67 18.61 -14.83
CA SER A 266 -10.71 17.59 -14.81
C SER A 266 -10.90 16.93 -13.45
N ALA A 267 -9.99 17.18 -12.49
CA ALA A 267 -10.06 16.71 -11.11
C ALA A 267 -10.47 17.86 -10.16
N PRO A 268 -11.13 17.58 -9.03
CA PRO A 268 -11.29 18.57 -7.96
C PRO A 268 -9.92 18.88 -7.35
N LEU A 269 -9.78 20.03 -6.74
CA LEU A 269 -8.62 20.34 -5.90
C LEU A 269 -8.49 19.28 -4.80
N VAL A 270 -7.29 18.81 -4.57
CA VAL A 270 -7.00 17.92 -3.44
C VAL A 270 -7.42 18.62 -2.14
N GLY A 271 -8.41 18.08 -1.47
CA GLY A 271 -8.96 18.72 -0.28
C GLY A 271 -10.30 18.10 0.16
N PRO A 272 -10.98 18.70 1.13
CA PRO A 272 -12.10 18.08 1.81
C PRO A 272 -13.37 18.03 0.94
N THR A 273 -13.46 17.07 0.04
CA THR A 273 -14.74 16.76 -0.62
C THR A 273 -15.61 15.83 0.21
N GLY A 274 -15.06 15.24 1.28
CA GLY A 274 -15.76 14.29 2.17
C GLY A 274 -15.99 12.89 1.57
N VAL A 275 -15.74 12.71 0.27
CA VAL A 275 -15.90 11.42 -0.44
C VAL A 275 -14.55 11.07 -1.04
N GLY A 276 -14.10 9.83 -0.85
CA GLY A 276 -12.87 9.30 -1.45
C GLY A 276 -13.02 9.04 -2.95
N SER A 277 -11.89 8.88 -3.65
CA SER A 277 -11.87 8.63 -5.10
C SER A 277 -12.56 7.32 -5.47
N GLY A 278 -12.42 6.27 -4.64
CA GLY A 278 -13.07 4.97 -4.86
C GLY A 278 -14.60 5.00 -4.75
N GLU A 279 -15.14 5.68 -3.73
CA GLU A 279 -16.58 5.90 -3.58
C GLU A 279 -17.11 6.84 -4.68
N ALA A 280 -16.34 7.88 -5.06
CA ALA A 280 -16.73 8.76 -6.14
C ALA A 280 -16.84 8.00 -7.47
N PHE A 281 -15.95 7.04 -7.72
CA PHE A 281 -16.00 6.16 -8.88
C PHE A 281 -17.22 5.22 -8.81
N ALA A 282 -17.45 4.55 -7.68
CA ALA A 282 -18.60 3.68 -7.47
C ALA A 282 -19.95 4.40 -7.72
N ASN A 283 -20.02 5.69 -7.36
CA ASN A 283 -21.20 6.53 -7.56
C ASN A 283 -21.30 7.14 -8.98
N GLY A 284 -20.38 6.85 -9.90
CA GLY A 284 -20.34 7.44 -11.24
C GLY A 284 -20.01 8.93 -11.26
N ASN A 285 -19.42 9.46 -10.21
CA ASN A 285 -19.07 10.90 -10.08
C ASN A 285 -17.69 11.21 -10.67
N VAL A 286 -16.92 10.20 -11.05
CA VAL A 286 -15.66 10.33 -11.78
C VAL A 286 -15.59 9.29 -12.90
N SER A 287 -14.86 9.62 -13.97
CA SER A 287 -14.70 8.72 -15.12
C SER A 287 -13.52 7.78 -14.98
N PHE A 288 -12.46 8.21 -14.30
CA PHE A 288 -11.23 7.47 -14.07
C PHE A 288 -10.84 7.46 -12.60
N ALA A 289 -10.33 6.31 -12.14
CA ALA A 289 -9.77 6.14 -10.80
C ALA A 289 -8.48 5.29 -10.88
N PHE A 290 -7.55 5.47 -9.93
CA PHE A 290 -6.26 4.77 -9.90
C PHE A 290 -6.18 3.93 -8.64
N PHE A 291 -6.23 2.59 -8.80
CA PHE A 291 -6.26 1.65 -7.67
C PHE A 291 -5.67 0.30 -8.05
N GLY A 292 -5.29 -0.45 -7.04
CA GLY A 292 -5.04 -1.88 -7.15
C GLY A 292 -6.34 -2.69 -7.33
N ASN A 293 -6.22 -3.99 -7.55
CA ASN A 293 -7.38 -4.89 -7.72
C ASN A 293 -8.27 -4.97 -6.47
N TRP A 294 -7.73 -4.70 -5.29
CA TRP A 294 -8.46 -4.65 -4.01
C TRP A 294 -9.65 -3.68 -4.01
N ALA A 295 -9.56 -2.60 -4.80
CA ALA A 295 -10.60 -1.58 -4.86
C ALA A 295 -11.94 -2.14 -5.36
N TYR A 296 -11.90 -3.13 -6.25
CA TYR A 296 -13.09 -3.73 -6.84
C TYR A 296 -14.05 -4.29 -5.77
N SER A 297 -13.51 -5.02 -4.80
CA SER A 297 -14.30 -5.54 -3.67
C SER A 297 -14.51 -4.51 -2.56
N THR A 298 -13.47 -3.74 -2.20
CA THR A 298 -13.53 -2.79 -1.08
C THR A 298 -14.55 -1.69 -1.28
N TYR A 299 -14.70 -1.18 -2.51
CA TYR A 299 -15.67 -0.12 -2.82
C TYR A 299 -16.98 -0.65 -3.43
N GLY A 300 -17.17 -1.98 -3.48
CA GLY A 300 -18.38 -2.59 -4.00
C GLY A 300 -18.57 -2.34 -5.51
N TRP A 301 -17.48 -2.29 -6.27
CA TRP A 301 -17.53 -2.04 -7.71
C TRP A 301 -18.15 -3.21 -8.50
N ASP A 302 -18.25 -4.38 -7.90
CA ASP A 302 -19.03 -5.53 -8.40
C ASP A 302 -20.55 -5.27 -8.50
N ASN A 303 -21.06 -4.23 -7.80
CA ASN A 303 -22.48 -3.88 -7.73
C ASN A 303 -22.82 -2.50 -8.33
N VAL A 304 -21.90 -1.86 -9.06
CA VAL A 304 -22.17 -0.57 -9.72
C VAL A 304 -23.07 -0.74 -10.94
N GLY A 305 -23.82 0.28 -11.29
CA GLY A 305 -24.81 0.24 -12.39
C GLY A 305 -24.19 0.45 -13.79
N PHE A 306 -22.90 0.27 -13.98
CA PHE A 306 -22.19 0.47 -15.24
C PHE A 306 -21.05 -0.53 -15.41
N GLU A 307 -20.64 -0.74 -16.66
CA GLU A 307 -19.51 -1.61 -16.98
C GLU A 307 -18.18 -0.90 -16.69
N ILE A 308 -17.30 -1.58 -15.97
CA ILE A 308 -15.97 -1.08 -15.60
C ILE A 308 -14.94 -1.64 -16.60
N GLY A 309 -14.02 -0.77 -17.04
CA GLY A 309 -12.80 -1.17 -17.72
C GLY A 309 -11.58 -0.87 -16.86
N TYR A 310 -10.46 -1.48 -17.20
CA TYR A 310 -9.16 -1.25 -16.58
C TYR A 310 -8.06 -1.34 -17.62
N CYS A 311 -6.99 -0.57 -17.42
CA CYS A 311 -5.90 -0.44 -18.36
C CYS A 311 -4.64 0.09 -17.63
N PRO A 312 -3.45 0.09 -18.29
CA PRO A 312 -2.27 0.71 -17.72
C PRO A 312 -2.48 2.17 -17.34
N SER A 313 -1.79 2.63 -16.30
CA SER A 313 -1.69 4.06 -16.01
C SER A 313 -1.15 4.85 -17.21
N PRO A 314 -1.59 6.10 -17.39
CA PRO A 314 -0.98 6.98 -18.37
C PRO A 314 0.48 7.29 -17.99
N VAL A 315 1.35 7.35 -18.99
CA VAL A 315 2.79 7.58 -18.84
C VAL A 315 3.24 8.83 -19.64
N PRO A 316 4.41 9.42 -19.33
CA PRO A 316 4.91 10.53 -20.13
C PRO A 316 5.19 10.09 -21.58
N ALA A 317 4.91 10.96 -22.55
CA ALA A 317 5.29 10.73 -23.94
C ALA A 317 6.82 10.65 -24.09
N HIS A 318 7.29 9.86 -25.05
CA HIS A 318 8.70 9.80 -25.39
C HIS A 318 9.20 11.15 -25.91
N SER A 319 10.36 11.58 -25.45
CA SER A 319 10.96 12.86 -25.82
C SER A 319 11.37 12.95 -27.30
N ASP A 320 11.58 11.82 -27.94
CA ASP A 320 11.91 11.70 -29.36
C ASP A 320 10.67 11.60 -30.29
N GLY A 321 9.47 11.61 -29.71
CA GLY A 321 8.20 11.53 -30.44
C GLY A 321 7.84 10.15 -30.94
N THR A 322 8.53 9.08 -30.51
CA THR A 322 8.15 7.71 -30.84
C THR A 322 6.86 7.32 -30.11
N SER A 323 6.08 6.42 -30.73
CA SER A 323 4.83 5.94 -30.12
C SER A 323 5.11 5.03 -28.93
N LEU A 324 4.24 5.09 -27.93
CA LEU A 324 4.24 4.17 -26.80
C LEU A 324 3.90 2.74 -27.24
N THR A 325 4.41 1.77 -26.50
CA THR A 325 4.23 0.34 -26.70
C THR A 325 3.87 -0.34 -25.37
N SER A 326 3.67 -1.64 -25.37
CA SER A 326 3.52 -2.40 -24.12
C SER A 326 4.76 -2.39 -23.24
N ALA A 327 5.94 -2.08 -23.77
CA ALA A 327 7.16 -1.95 -22.99
C ALA A 327 7.17 -0.67 -22.11
N ASP A 328 6.28 0.27 -22.39
CA ASP A 328 6.15 1.51 -21.64
C ASP A 328 5.14 1.42 -20.49
N ILE A 329 4.48 0.26 -20.32
CA ILE A 329 3.61 0.02 -19.16
C ILE A 329 4.47 0.11 -17.91
N TYR A 330 3.99 0.91 -16.96
CA TYR A 330 4.63 1.08 -15.65
C TYR A 330 3.61 0.91 -14.55
N ALA A 331 3.97 0.19 -13.52
CA ALA A 331 3.20 0.08 -12.30
C ALA A 331 4.14 0.11 -11.09
N GLY A 332 3.80 0.90 -10.10
CA GLY A 332 4.53 0.91 -8.84
C GLY A 332 3.99 -0.10 -7.84
N SER A 333 4.72 -0.30 -6.79
CA SER A 333 4.45 -1.29 -5.75
C SER A 333 3.96 -0.66 -4.44
N CYS A 334 3.10 0.36 -4.49
CA CYS A 334 2.62 1.06 -3.29
C CYS A 334 1.68 0.24 -2.41
N GLY A 335 0.92 -0.68 -2.97
CA GLY A 335 -0.12 -1.43 -2.26
C GLY A 335 0.39 -2.69 -1.58
N MET A 336 1.46 -2.60 -0.77
CA MET A 336 2.08 -3.76 -0.11
C MET A 336 1.72 -3.81 1.38
N ILE A 337 1.12 -4.90 1.81
CA ILE A 337 0.90 -5.20 3.22
C ILE A 337 1.78 -6.38 3.60
N SER A 338 2.58 -6.21 4.65
CA SER A 338 3.54 -7.23 5.10
C SER A 338 3.25 -7.72 6.51
N LEU A 339 3.69 -8.92 6.79
CA LEU A 339 3.72 -9.53 8.11
C LEU A 339 5.09 -9.29 8.74
N ALA A 340 5.10 -8.61 9.87
CA ALA A 340 6.26 -8.45 10.72
C ALA A 340 6.06 -9.22 12.03
N VAL A 341 7.16 -9.70 12.61
CA VAL A 341 7.19 -10.35 13.92
C VAL A 341 7.72 -9.35 14.94
N TYR A 342 7.04 -9.23 16.09
CA TYR A 342 7.51 -8.40 17.18
C TYR A 342 8.81 -8.95 17.75
N LYS A 343 9.84 -8.11 17.83
CA LYS A 343 11.19 -8.52 18.24
C LYS A 343 11.25 -9.10 19.64
N ASP A 344 10.46 -8.54 20.58
CA ASP A 344 10.47 -8.96 21.98
C ASP A 344 9.31 -9.93 22.32
N THR A 345 8.78 -10.63 21.31
CA THR A 345 7.79 -11.70 21.55
C THR A 345 8.35 -12.77 22.48
N THR A 346 7.50 -13.30 23.34
CA THR A 346 7.87 -14.42 24.23
C THR A 346 7.68 -15.79 23.57
N LEU A 347 7.16 -15.81 22.32
CA LEU A 347 6.83 -16.99 21.53
C LEU A 347 7.47 -16.92 20.12
N PRO A 348 8.79 -16.71 19.99
CA PRO A 348 9.42 -16.46 18.70
C PRO A 348 9.28 -17.64 17.73
N ASP A 349 9.48 -18.88 18.18
CA ASP A 349 9.43 -20.06 17.32
C ASP A 349 7.99 -20.30 16.81
N GLU A 350 7.00 -20.11 17.68
CA GLU A 350 5.58 -20.22 17.31
C GLU A 350 5.15 -19.10 16.34
N ALA A 351 5.67 -17.87 16.53
CA ALA A 351 5.40 -16.75 15.64
C ALA A 351 5.99 -16.98 14.24
N ILE A 352 7.23 -17.46 14.16
CA ILE A 352 7.87 -17.84 12.89
C ILE A 352 7.14 -19.00 12.23
N SER A 353 6.75 -20.02 13.00
CA SER A 353 5.96 -21.14 12.47
C SER A 353 4.62 -20.68 11.88
N PHE A 354 3.92 -19.74 12.56
CA PHE A 354 2.68 -19.18 12.04
C PHE A 354 2.93 -18.29 10.81
N LEU A 355 3.99 -17.49 10.78
CA LEU A 355 4.38 -16.72 9.61
C LEU A 355 4.63 -17.63 8.39
N ASN A 356 5.37 -18.71 8.55
CA ASN A 356 5.61 -19.69 7.49
C ASN A 356 4.29 -20.35 7.01
N TYR A 357 3.42 -20.72 7.94
CA TYR A 357 2.10 -21.27 7.64
C TYR A 357 1.23 -20.26 6.86
N TYR A 358 1.22 -18.99 7.30
CA TYR A 358 0.46 -17.95 6.62
C TYR A 358 0.96 -17.73 5.19
N MET A 359 2.28 -17.63 4.99
CA MET A 359 2.89 -17.41 3.68
C MET A 359 2.71 -18.59 2.71
N THR A 360 2.36 -19.76 3.21
CA THR A 360 2.10 -20.96 2.41
C THR A 360 0.60 -21.28 2.36
N LYS A 361 0.06 -22.00 3.34
CA LYS A 361 -1.35 -22.42 3.37
C LYS A 361 -2.32 -21.24 3.51
N GLY A 362 -1.97 -20.24 4.32
CA GLY A 362 -2.75 -19.01 4.45
C GLY A 362 -2.87 -18.26 3.14
N ASN A 363 -1.77 -18.03 2.43
CA ASN A 363 -1.78 -17.40 1.11
C ASN A 363 -2.61 -18.20 0.07
N LYS A 364 -2.58 -19.53 0.10
CA LYS A 364 -3.46 -20.36 -0.75
C LYS A 364 -4.93 -20.11 -0.46
N TYR A 365 -5.30 -20.03 0.82
CA TYR A 365 -6.66 -19.75 1.21
C TYR A 365 -7.10 -18.35 0.76
N MET A 366 -6.29 -17.31 1.02
CA MET A 366 -6.56 -15.95 0.58
C MET A 366 -6.68 -15.86 -0.96
N ALA A 367 -5.79 -16.51 -1.68
CA ALA A 367 -5.80 -16.60 -3.14
C ALA A 367 -7.11 -17.21 -3.68
N SER A 368 -7.63 -18.27 -3.04
CA SER A 368 -8.89 -18.89 -3.45
C SER A 368 -10.10 -17.98 -3.31
N LYS A 369 -10.03 -16.98 -2.43
CA LYS A 369 -11.08 -15.97 -2.24
C LYS A 369 -11.00 -14.81 -3.24
N GLY A 370 -9.87 -14.69 -3.95
CA GLY A 370 -9.66 -13.64 -4.95
C GLY A 370 -9.27 -12.28 -4.35
N PHE A 371 -8.70 -12.27 -3.15
CA PHE A 371 -8.11 -11.06 -2.56
C PHE A 371 -6.87 -10.61 -3.36
N ASN A 372 -6.12 -9.64 -2.86
CA ASN A 372 -4.90 -9.12 -3.51
C ASN A 372 -3.94 -10.21 -3.98
N ILE A 373 -2.97 -9.84 -4.80
CA ILE A 373 -1.93 -10.76 -5.27
C ILE A 373 -1.18 -11.33 -4.08
N PRO A 374 -1.14 -12.67 -3.90
CA PRO A 374 -0.42 -13.30 -2.80
C PRO A 374 1.05 -12.87 -2.73
N GLY A 375 1.56 -12.65 -1.53
CA GLY A 375 2.98 -12.35 -1.29
C GLY A 375 3.91 -13.52 -1.63
N ASN A 376 3.39 -14.76 -1.60
CA ASN A 376 4.10 -15.91 -2.15
C ASN A 376 3.87 -16.00 -3.67
N LYS A 377 4.90 -15.71 -4.45
CA LYS A 377 4.89 -15.65 -5.92
C LYS A 377 4.47 -16.97 -6.57
N LEU A 378 4.80 -18.11 -5.95
CA LEU A 378 4.36 -19.44 -6.43
C LEU A 378 2.84 -19.54 -6.42
N ILE A 379 2.21 -19.09 -5.32
CA ILE A 379 0.76 -19.15 -5.16
C ILE A 379 0.09 -18.14 -6.08
N ALA A 380 0.63 -16.95 -6.21
CA ALA A 380 0.12 -15.93 -7.12
C ALA A 380 0.08 -16.42 -8.57
N ASN A 381 1.09 -17.16 -9.01
CA ASN A 381 1.16 -17.71 -10.37
C ASN A 381 0.41 -19.04 -10.55
N SER A 382 -0.20 -19.58 -9.49
CA SER A 382 -0.97 -20.83 -9.53
C SER A 382 -2.39 -20.64 -10.05
N GLU A 383 -3.04 -21.76 -10.41
CA GLU A 383 -4.45 -21.75 -10.83
C GLU A 383 -5.41 -21.34 -9.71
N ILE A 384 -5.00 -21.43 -8.44
CA ILE A 384 -5.83 -21.05 -7.29
C ILE A 384 -6.12 -19.54 -7.33
N TYR A 385 -5.11 -18.72 -7.62
CA TYR A 385 -5.29 -17.27 -7.71
C TYR A 385 -5.90 -16.81 -9.05
N LYS A 386 -5.53 -17.48 -10.14
CA LYS A 386 -6.07 -17.17 -11.49
C LYS A 386 -7.56 -17.52 -11.64
N ASN A 387 -8.03 -18.51 -10.89
CA ASN A 387 -9.42 -18.97 -10.92
C ASN A 387 -9.98 -19.03 -9.48
N PRO A 388 -10.22 -17.86 -8.84
CA PRO A 388 -10.74 -17.80 -7.48
C PRO A 388 -12.19 -18.32 -7.40
N GLU A 389 -12.69 -18.52 -6.18
CA GLU A 389 -14.07 -18.93 -5.93
C GLU A 389 -15.09 -17.95 -6.55
N ASN A 390 -14.79 -16.67 -6.54
CA ASN A 390 -15.55 -15.66 -7.30
C ASN A 390 -14.99 -15.54 -8.72
N ALA A 391 -15.69 -16.13 -9.68
CA ALA A 391 -15.26 -16.15 -11.08
C ALA A 391 -15.18 -14.75 -11.74
N GLU A 392 -15.90 -13.75 -11.23
CA GLU A 392 -15.85 -12.37 -11.74
C GLU A 392 -14.49 -11.72 -11.52
N LEU A 393 -13.76 -12.17 -10.48
CA LEU A 393 -12.41 -11.68 -10.18
C LEU A 393 -11.33 -12.33 -11.05
N ALA A 394 -11.63 -13.42 -11.74
CA ALA A 394 -10.61 -14.19 -12.46
C ALA A 394 -9.92 -13.36 -13.56
N GLU A 395 -10.66 -12.61 -14.35
CA GLU A 395 -10.11 -11.77 -15.42
C GLU A 395 -9.30 -10.60 -14.84
N ILE A 396 -9.82 -9.96 -13.81
CA ILE A 396 -9.15 -8.86 -13.09
C ILE A 396 -7.83 -9.37 -12.49
N ASN A 397 -7.87 -10.48 -11.76
CA ASN A 397 -6.70 -11.07 -11.13
C ASN A 397 -5.62 -11.46 -12.15
N GLN A 398 -6.01 -12.03 -13.30
CA GLN A 398 -5.06 -12.37 -14.36
C GLN A 398 -4.42 -11.12 -14.97
N TYR A 399 -5.17 -10.05 -15.18
CA TYR A 399 -4.63 -8.79 -15.68
C TYR A 399 -3.62 -8.19 -14.69
N PHE A 400 -4.02 -8.03 -13.41
CA PHE A 400 -3.15 -7.50 -12.38
C PHE A 400 -1.90 -8.36 -12.14
N LEU A 401 -2.05 -9.68 -12.20
CA LEU A 401 -0.92 -10.61 -12.12
C LEU A 401 0.04 -10.45 -13.31
N ASN A 402 -0.48 -10.22 -14.53
CA ASN A 402 0.35 -9.92 -15.69
C ASN A 402 1.13 -8.62 -15.49
N VAL A 403 0.47 -7.57 -15.00
CA VAL A 403 1.13 -6.29 -14.67
C VAL A 403 2.20 -6.50 -13.60
N ALA A 404 1.89 -7.24 -12.54
CA ALA A 404 2.81 -7.56 -11.45
C ALA A 404 4.07 -8.30 -11.91
N ASN A 405 3.91 -9.28 -12.81
CA ASN A 405 5.03 -10.09 -13.30
C ASN A 405 5.96 -9.36 -14.28
N ASN A 406 5.44 -8.38 -15.02
CA ASN A 406 6.15 -7.86 -16.20
C ASN A 406 6.49 -6.37 -16.13
N TYR A 407 5.76 -5.58 -15.32
CA TYR A 407 5.79 -4.11 -15.43
C TYR A 407 5.92 -3.40 -14.08
N THR A 408 6.09 -4.14 -12.98
CA THR A 408 6.16 -3.53 -11.66
C THR A 408 7.59 -3.15 -11.31
N HIS A 409 7.71 -1.99 -10.69
CA HIS A 409 8.96 -1.43 -10.19
C HIS A 409 8.84 -1.13 -8.70
N PRO A 410 9.83 -1.50 -7.88
CA PRO A 410 9.86 -1.13 -6.49
C PRO A 410 9.87 0.40 -6.34
N ILE A 411 9.09 0.93 -5.38
CA ILE A 411 9.19 2.33 -5.02
C ILE A 411 10.46 2.56 -4.21
N VAL A 412 11.16 3.63 -4.55
CA VAL A 412 12.36 4.07 -3.82
C VAL A 412 11.94 5.00 -2.68
N TYR A 413 12.12 4.53 -1.43
CA TYR A 413 11.82 5.29 -0.23
C TYR A 413 13.03 6.11 0.25
N ASN A 414 12.76 7.14 1.08
CA ASN A 414 13.81 7.83 1.80
C ASN A 414 14.29 6.97 2.97
N ASN A 415 15.60 6.88 3.18
CA ASN A 415 16.18 6.07 4.26
C ASN A 415 16.19 6.79 5.63
N TYR A 416 15.81 8.07 5.69
CA TYR A 416 15.98 8.92 6.85
C TYR A 416 14.69 9.61 7.31
N ILE A 417 13.74 9.80 6.41
CA ILE A 417 12.48 10.49 6.67
C ILE A 417 11.35 9.51 6.45
N GLY A 418 10.50 9.32 7.45
CA GLY A 418 9.29 8.50 7.33
C GLY A 418 8.30 9.08 6.32
N GLN A 419 7.46 8.21 5.76
CA GLN A 419 6.45 8.58 4.77
C GLN A 419 5.54 9.70 5.28
N ASP A 420 5.01 9.60 6.49
CA ASP A 420 4.09 10.58 7.08
C ASP A 420 4.70 11.99 7.16
N THR A 421 5.98 12.09 7.50
CA THR A 421 6.69 13.36 7.52
C THR A 421 6.79 13.96 6.12
N PHE A 422 7.14 13.14 5.12
CA PHE A 422 7.20 13.62 3.74
C PHE A 422 5.82 13.97 3.18
N GLU A 423 4.80 13.19 3.48
CA GLU A 423 3.40 13.50 3.13
C GLU A 423 2.94 14.83 3.71
N SER A 424 3.31 15.10 4.96
CA SER A 424 2.99 16.38 5.61
C SER A 424 3.68 17.56 4.91
N ILE A 425 4.95 17.41 4.52
CA ILE A 425 5.69 18.41 3.76
C ILE A 425 5.05 18.65 2.39
N LEU A 426 4.75 17.57 1.64
CA LEU A 426 4.09 17.65 0.34
C LEU A 426 2.72 18.30 0.46
N GLY A 427 1.88 17.83 1.37
CA GLY A 427 0.52 18.33 1.56
C GLY A 427 0.47 19.83 1.81
N LYS A 428 1.39 20.34 2.64
CA LYS A 428 1.52 21.77 2.92
C LYS A 428 1.79 22.58 1.65
N TYR A 429 2.83 22.26 0.91
CA TYR A 429 3.27 23.11 -0.20
C TYR A 429 2.46 22.89 -1.47
N VAL A 430 2.04 21.67 -1.75
CA VAL A 430 1.19 21.35 -2.90
C VAL A 430 -0.20 22.02 -2.74
N SER A 431 -0.80 21.98 -1.55
CA SER A 431 -2.08 22.63 -1.28
C SER A 431 -1.98 24.15 -1.43
N ASP A 432 -0.89 24.77 -0.96
CA ASP A 432 -0.64 26.20 -1.12
C ASP A 432 -0.54 26.58 -2.60
N TYR A 433 0.19 25.80 -3.41
CA TYR A 433 0.33 26.02 -4.84
C TYR A 433 -1.02 25.89 -5.58
N LEU A 434 -1.74 24.80 -5.35
CA LEU A 434 -3.03 24.56 -5.99
C LEU A 434 -4.07 25.64 -5.65
N SER A 435 -4.02 26.19 -4.44
CA SER A 435 -4.93 27.24 -3.99
C SER A 435 -4.58 28.63 -4.54
N ASN A 436 -3.32 28.89 -4.87
CA ASN A 436 -2.84 30.17 -5.38
C ASN A 436 -1.72 30.00 -6.43
N PRO A 437 -2.03 29.42 -7.60
CA PRO A 437 -1.02 29.08 -8.61
C PRO A 437 -0.32 30.31 -9.23
N ASN A 438 -0.90 31.51 -9.09
CA ASN A 438 -0.30 32.74 -9.58
C ASN A 438 0.60 33.44 -8.54
N GLY A 439 0.62 32.96 -7.30
CA GLY A 439 1.38 33.58 -6.20
C GLY A 439 2.78 32.96 -6.00
N THR A 440 3.01 31.78 -6.52
CA THR A 440 4.27 31.04 -6.36
C THR A 440 4.47 30.14 -7.58
N THR A 441 5.68 30.04 -8.08
CA THR A 441 5.98 29.11 -9.18
C THR A 441 6.09 27.67 -8.67
N LEU A 442 5.88 26.71 -9.56
CA LEU A 442 6.06 25.29 -9.22
C LEU A 442 7.49 25.01 -8.73
N GLN A 443 8.52 25.61 -9.37
CA GLN A 443 9.92 25.43 -8.93
C GLN A 443 10.14 25.94 -7.50
N GLU A 444 9.57 27.10 -7.13
CA GLU A 444 9.66 27.60 -5.75
C GLU A 444 9.00 26.66 -4.73
N ILE A 445 7.96 25.92 -5.13
CA ILE A 445 7.35 24.88 -4.30
C ILE A 445 8.32 23.69 -4.13
N LEU A 446 8.91 23.20 -5.22
CA LEU A 446 9.89 22.11 -5.15
C LEU A 446 11.09 22.49 -4.27
N ASP A 447 11.58 23.74 -4.37
CA ASP A 447 12.67 24.26 -3.54
C ASP A 447 12.31 24.31 -2.05
N LYS A 448 11.07 24.68 -1.73
CA LYS A 448 10.56 24.69 -0.35
C LYS A 448 10.45 23.26 0.21
N ILE A 449 9.93 22.30 -0.59
CA ILE A 449 9.89 20.90 -0.23
C ILE A 449 11.31 20.41 0.07
N ALA A 450 12.27 20.65 -0.81
CA ALA A 450 13.66 20.28 -0.63
C ALA A 450 14.29 20.89 0.64
N SER A 451 13.94 22.15 0.94
CA SER A 451 14.40 22.85 2.15
C SER A 451 13.85 22.19 3.41
N ASP A 452 12.56 21.84 3.45
CA ASP A 452 11.94 21.22 4.61
C ASP A 452 12.45 19.79 4.80
N VAL A 453 12.58 19.01 3.71
CA VAL A 453 13.23 17.68 3.74
C VAL A 453 14.64 17.76 4.37
N ARG A 454 15.47 18.74 3.98
CA ARG A 454 16.80 18.90 4.57
C ARG A 454 16.80 19.26 6.06
N ARG A 455 15.71 19.81 6.59
CA ARG A 455 15.58 20.13 8.02
C ARG A 455 15.18 18.92 8.87
N GLU A 456 14.55 17.95 8.26
CA GLU A 456 14.17 16.68 8.92
C GLU A 456 15.29 15.63 8.91
N LEU A 457 16.37 15.86 8.13
CA LEU A 457 17.56 15.01 8.06
C LEU A 457 18.58 15.32 9.15
#